data_2780f43344637c8431f021cc9b7008e5
#
_entry.id   2780f43344637c8431f021cc9b7008e5
#
_cell.length_a   1.000
_cell.length_b   1.000
_cell.length_c   1.000
_cell.angle_alpha   90.00
_cell.angle_beta   90.00
_cell.angle_gamma   90.00
#
_symmetry.space_group_name_H-M   'P 1'
#
loop_
_entity.id
_entity.type
_entity.pdbx_description
1 polymer ?
#
loop_
_entity_poly.entity_id
_entity_poly.type
_entity_poly.pdbx_seq_one_letter_code
_entity_poly.pdbx_strand_id
1 'polypeptide(L)'
;MRGAGASAPRLQVGGPGARGEETATADAVTPVAPVPRRRRAGHVGWFGRRRARRGQRGMATVEFAIGLVTLVLLVSALVGIVLLGVSQSGIQTVSSELAKHLARGDDALAEKTREKAPERARIEVERAESGVRVTTRLDVSILHVGAIPLEATAWAHWEPGVGP
;
A
#
# COMPACT_ATOMS: atom_id res chain seq x y z
N MET A 1 40.56 25.32 11.30
CA MET A 1 39.44 25.83 12.11
C MET A 1 38.30 24.87 11.87
N ARG A 2 38.08 23.95 12.78
CA ARG A 2 37.08 23.93 13.87
C ARG A 2 35.70 24.29 13.33
N GLY A 3 34.66 23.52 13.44
CA GLY A 3 34.32 22.41 14.32
C GLY A 3 32.87 22.03 14.06
N ALA A 4 32.59 20.92 14.52
CA ALA A 4 31.51 20.52 15.43
C ALA A 4 30.11 20.58 14.81
N GLY A 5 29.20 19.67 14.98
CA GLY A 5 28.94 18.65 15.97
C GLY A 5 27.56 18.13 15.68
N ALA A 6 27.46 16.88 15.33
CA ALA A 6 26.19 16.19 15.16
C ALA A 6 25.71 15.71 16.53
N SER A 7 24.64 16.28 17.06
CA SER A 7 23.92 15.77 18.22
C SER A 7 22.85 14.79 17.78
N ALA A 8 23.01 13.53 18.15
CA ALA A 8 22.01 12.49 18.03
C ALA A 8 20.95 12.64 19.15
N PRO A 9 19.65 12.43 18.90
CA PRO A 9 18.65 12.35 19.95
C PRO A 9 18.68 10.99 20.65
N ARG A 10 18.81 11.03 21.98
CA ARG A 10 18.68 9.90 22.90
C ARG A 10 17.24 9.38 22.89
N LEU A 11 17.10 8.12 22.60
CA LEU A 11 15.89 7.33 22.88
C LEU A 11 15.77 7.10 24.40
N GLN A 12 14.75 7.66 25.01
CA GLN A 12 14.36 7.42 26.39
C GLN A 12 13.47 6.17 26.45
N VAL A 13 14.01 5.11 27.02
CA VAL A 13 13.30 3.85 27.34
C VAL A 13 12.53 4.10 28.66
N GLY A 14 11.20 4.16 28.57
CA GLY A 14 10.31 4.20 29.73
C GLY A 14 10.17 2.82 30.35
N GLY A 15 10.45 2.75 31.65
CA GLY A 15 10.39 1.56 32.47
C GLY A 15 8.97 1.10 32.85
N PRO A 16 8.84 -0.13 33.38
CA PRO A 16 7.56 -0.76 33.67
C PRO A 16 7.01 -0.32 35.03
N GLY A 17 5.77 0.18 35.02
CA GLY A 17 5.00 0.54 36.22
C GLY A 17 4.27 -0.64 36.84
N ALA A 18 4.67 -0.88 38.06
CA ALA A 18 3.90 -1.23 39.26
C ALA A 18 2.67 -2.15 39.19
N ARG A 19 2.85 -3.27 39.86
CA ARG A 19 1.85 -4.18 40.43
C ARG A 19 0.88 -3.44 41.36
N GLY A 20 -0.44 -3.61 41.14
CA GLY A 20 -1.46 -3.40 42.15
C GLY A 20 -1.90 -4.74 42.69
N GLU A 21 -1.47 -5.08 43.90
CA GLU A 21 -2.06 -6.11 44.71
C GLU A 21 -3.41 -5.62 45.22
N GLU A 22 -4.48 -6.25 44.84
CA GLU A 22 -5.82 -6.03 45.41
C GLU A 22 -6.19 -7.26 46.25
N THR A 23 -6.17 -7.03 47.54
CA THR A 23 -6.50 -7.94 48.60
C THR A 23 -7.93 -8.41 48.54
N ALA A 24 -8.12 -9.71 48.46
CA ALA A 24 -9.40 -10.38 48.56
C ALA A 24 -9.92 -10.33 50.01
N THR A 25 -11.01 -9.63 50.18
CA THR A 25 -11.81 -9.72 51.43
C THR A 25 -12.82 -10.84 51.27
N ALA A 26 -12.68 -11.86 52.05
CA ALA A 26 -13.59 -13.01 52.15
C ALA A 26 -14.82 -12.59 52.92
N ASP A 27 -15.95 -12.41 52.23
CA ASP A 27 -17.27 -12.33 52.88
C ASP A 27 -17.90 -13.72 52.94
N ALA A 28 -18.13 -14.11 54.19
CA ALA A 28 -18.78 -15.37 54.58
C ALA A 28 -20.23 -15.38 54.13
N VAL A 29 -20.54 -16.15 53.09
CA VAL A 29 -21.91 -16.40 52.65
C VAL A 29 -22.50 -17.57 53.43
N THR A 30 -23.51 -17.26 54.24
CA THR A 30 -24.38 -18.19 54.99
C THR A 30 -25.12 -19.11 54.00
N PRO A 31 -25.17 -20.43 54.23
CA PRO A 31 -25.91 -21.34 53.32
C PRO A 31 -27.42 -21.21 53.53
N VAL A 32 -28.10 -20.68 52.51
CA VAL A 32 -29.57 -20.69 52.42
C VAL A 32 -30.03 -22.04 51.87
N ALA A 33 -30.88 -22.71 52.63
CA ALA A 33 -31.48 -24.00 52.32
C ALA A 33 -32.22 -24.01 50.97
N PRO A 34 -32.17 -25.09 50.19
CA PRO A 34 -32.82 -25.16 48.90
C PRO A 34 -34.33 -25.37 49.03
N VAL A 35 -35.09 -24.42 48.49
CA VAL A 35 -36.55 -24.52 48.31
C VAL A 35 -36.87 -25.52 47.21
N PRO A 36 -37.72 -26.54 47.40
CA PRO A 36 -38.07 -27.51 46.38
C PRO A 36 -38.92 -26.84 45.29
N ARG A 37 -38.31 -26.56 44.12
CA ARG A 37 -39.06 -26.11 42.93
C ARG A 37 -39.86 -27.26 42.34
N ARG A 38 -41.16 -27.16 42.45
CA ARG A 38 -42.17 -27.99 41.74
C ARG A 38 -41.80 -28.04 40.25
N ARG A 39 -41.45 -29.21 39.75
CA ARG A 39 -41.33 -29.52 38.33
C ARG A 39 -42.69 -29.36 37.66
N ARG A 40 -42.95 -28.22 37.03
CA ARG A 40 -43.95 -28.11 35.98
C ARG A 40 -43.40 -28.81 34.75
N ALA A 41 -43.89 -29.99 34.46
CA ALA A 41 -43.71 -30.66 33.19
C ALA A 41 -44.43 -29.83 32.11
N GLY A 42 -43.74 -28.84 31.54
CA GLY A 42 -44.20 -28.17 30.33
C GLY A 42 -43.79 -29.01 29.14
N HIS A 43 -44.75 -29.61 28.47
CA HIS A 43 -44.58 -30.12 27.11
C HIS A 43 -44.14 -28.97 26.19
N VAL A 44 -42.86 -28.78 26.11
CA VAL A 44 -42.27 -27.87 25.10
C VAL A 44 -42.19 -28.64 23.78
N GLY A 45 -43.10 -28.28 22.89
CA GLY A 45 -43.32 -28.92 21.61
C GLY A 45 -42.05 -29.04 20.78
N TRP A 46 -41.76 -30.27 20.41
CA TRP A 46 -40.63 -30.69 19.57
C TRP A 46 -40.75 -30.22 18.10
N PHE A 47 -41.74 -29.39 17.78
CA PHE A 47 -41.99 -28.93 16.42
C PHE A 47 -41.26 -27.63 16.01
N GLY A 48 -40.55 -26.93 16.93
CA GLY A 48 -39.91 -25.63 16.64
C GLY A 48 -38.53 -25.68 16.01
N ARG A 49 -37.80 -26.80 16.04
CA ARG A 49 -36.36 -26.82 15.68
C ARG A 49 -36.03 -27.07 14.21
N ARG A 50 -37.02 -27.39 13.38
CA ARG A 50 -36.73 -27.70 11.96
C ARG A 50 -36.75 -26.49 11.01
N ARG A 51 -37.31 -25.35 11.42
CA ARG A 51 -37.35 -24.15 10.56
C ARG A 51 -36.09 -23.29 10.57
N ALA A 52 -35.28 -23.32 11.65
CA ALA A 52 -34.08 -22.49 11.75
C ALA A 52 -32.91 -22.95 10.85
N ARG A 53 -32.89 -24.23 10.43
CA ARG A 53 -31.77 -24.74 9.61
C ARG A 53 -31.85 -24.43 8.12
N ARG A 54 -33.01 -23.98 7.59
CA ARG A 54 -33.15 -23.63 6.17
C ARG A 54 -32.64 -22.21 5.86
N GLY A 55 -32.65 -21.29 6.82
CA GLY A 55 -32.16 -19.92 6.64
C GLY A 55 -30.64 -19.83 6.61
N GLN A 56 -29.89 -20.70 7.30
CA GLN A 56 -28.44 -20.64 7.39
C GLN A 56 -27.72 -21.13 6.14
N ARG A 57 -28.33 -21.98 5.31
CA ARG A 57 -27.70 -22.49 4.08
C ARG A 57 -27.65 -21.45 2.96
N GLY A 58 -28.54 -20.46 2.93
CA GLY A 58 -28.50 -19.37 1.95
C GLY A 58 -27.56 -18.23 2.33
N MET A 59 -27.32 -18.04 3.63
CA MET A 59 -26.47 -16.96 4.14
C MET A 59 -24.99 -17.22 3.84
N ALA A 60 -24.53 -18.46 3.99
CA ALA A 60 -23.14 -18.84 3.70
C ALA A 60 -22.78 -18.68 2.21
N THR A 61 -23.71 -18.93 1.29
CA THR A 61 -23.48 -18.73 -0.15
C THR A 61 -23.40 -17.26 -0.54
N VAL A 62 -24.21 -16.41 0.08
CA VAL A 62 -24.16 -14.96 -0.15
C VAL A 62 -22.86 -14.37 0.42
N GLU A 63 -22.46 -14.77 1.61
CA GLU A 63 -21.21 -14.36 2.23
C GLU A 63 -20.00 -14.78 1.40
N PHE A 64 -19.99 -16.03 0.92
CA PHE A 64 -18.95 -16.51 0.00
C PHE A 64 -18.90 -15.71 -1.30
N ALA A 65 -20.05 -15.40 -1.90
CA ALA A 65 -20.12 -14.62 -3.13
C ALA A 65 -19.58 -13.20 -2.94
N ILE A 66 -19.96 -12.52 -1.84
CA ILE A 66 -19.44 -11.18 -1.51
C ILE A 66 -17.94 -11.26 -1.25
N GLY A 67 -17.48 -12.26 -0.49
CA GLY A 67 -16.05 -12.47 -0.23
C GLY A 67 -15.25 -12.68 -1.51
N LEU A 68 -15.76 -13.45 -2.46
CA LEU A 68 -15.13 -13.70 -3.74
C LEU A 68 -15.02 -12.40 -4.58
N VAL A 69 -16.09 -11.62 -4.67
CA VAL A 69 -16.08 -10.33 -5.38
C VAL A 69 -15.07 -9.38 -4.75
N THR A 70 -15.07 -9.28 -3.42
CA THR A 70 -14.10 -8.44 -2.70
C THR A 70 -12.66 -8.88 -2.95
N LEU A 71 -12.40 -10.19 -2.96
CA LEU A 71 -11.08 -10.75 -3.26
C LEU A 71 -10.63 -10.40 -4.67
N VAL A 72 -11.50 -10.56 -5.67
CA VAL A 72 -11.20 -10.23 -7.07
C VAL A 72 -10.88 -8.74 -7.22
N LEU A 73 -11.66 -7.87 -6.59
CA LEU A 73 -11.39 -6.43 -6.60
C LEU A 73 -10.04 -6.09 -5.95
N LEU A 74 -9.73 -6.72 -4.81
CA LEU A 74 -8.46 -6.51 -4.12
C LEU A 74 -7.26 -6.96 -4.97
N VAL A 75 -7.33 -8.14 -5.57
CA VAL A 75 -6.28 -8.65 -6.46
C VAL A 75 -6.12 -7.74 -7.68
N SER A 76 -7.22 -7.30 -8.29
CA SER A 76 -7.18 -6.37 -9.42
C SER A 76 -6.52 -5.03 -9.06
N ALA A 77 -6.82 -4.49 -7.88
CA ALA A 77 -6.18 -3.27 -7.38
C ALA A 77 -4.67 -3.46 -7.17
N LEU A 78 -4.26 -4.59 -6.58
CA LEU A 78 -2.84 -4.94 -6.39
C LEU A 78 -2.09 -5.02 -7.73
N VAL A 79 -2.65 -5.71 -8.71
CA VAL A 79 -2.06 -5.78 -10.07
C VAL A 79 -1.93 -4.38 -10.68
N GLY A 80 -2.95 -3.53 -10.52
CA GLY A 80 -2.92 -2.14 -10.97
C GLY A 80 -1.76 -1.34 -10.35
N ILE A 81 -1.55 -1.46 -9.05
CA ILE A 81 -0.44 -0.80 -8.34
C ILE A 81 0.92 -1.27 -8.84
N VAL A 82 1.09 -2.59 -9.06
CA VAL A 82 2.33 -3.15 -9.59
C VAL A 82 2.62 -2.61 -11.00
N LEU A 83 1.62 -2.57 -11.88
CA LEU A 83 1.77 -2.03 -13.23
C LEU A 83 2.15 -0.55 -13.23
N LEU A 84 1.58 0.25 -12.32
CA LEU A 84 1.98 1.65 -12.13
C LEU A 84 3.45 1.75 -11.71
N GLY A 85 3.88 0.94 -10.75
CA GLY A 85 5.27 0.92 -10.28
C GLY A 85 6.25 0.56 -11.39
N VAL A 86 5.94 -0.44 -12.22
CA VAL A 86 6.76 -0.82 -13.38
C VAL A 86 6.83 0.31 -14.41
N SER A 87 5.69 0.94 -14.72
CA SER A 87 5.64 2.06 -15.66
C SER A 87 6.46 3.26 -15.16
N GLN A 88 6.34 3.59 -13.88
CA GLN A 88 7.11 4.67 -13.24
C GLN A 88 8.61 4.40 -13.29
N SER A 89 9.03 3.17 -12.96
CA SER A 89 10.44 2.76 -13.05
C SER A 89 10.96 2.85 -14.49
N GLY A 90 10.14 2.44 -15.46
CA GLY A 90 10.50 2.49 -16.88
C GLY A 90 10.78 3.91 -17.36
N ILE A 91 9.88 4.87 -17.10
CA ILE A 91 10.08 6.27 -17.51
C ILE A 91 11.26 6.93 -16.77
N GLN A 92 11.51 6.55 -15.52
CA GLN A 92 12.64 7.06 -14.74
C GLN A 92 13.98 6.58 -15.30
N THR A 93 14.06 5.31 -15.70
CA THR A 93 15.24 4.74 -16.36
C THR A 93 15.51 5.44 -17.68
N VAL A 94 14.50 5.57 -18.55
CA VAL A 94 14.62 6.26 -19.84
C VAL A 94 15.08 7.72 -19.65
N SER A 95 14.46 8.45 -18.73
CA SER A 95 14.85 9.85 -18.46
C SER A 95 16.30 9.97 -18.01
N SER A 96 16.75 9.08 -17.12
CA SER A 96 18.11 9.12 -16.59
C SER A 96 19.18 8.69 -17.61
N GLU A 97 18.91 7.65 -18.40
CA GLU A 97 19.81 7.23 -19.48
C GLU A 97 19.89 8.30 -20.57
N LEU A 98 18.76 8.85 -20.98
CA LEU A 98 18.71 9.89 -22.01
C LEU A 98 19.46 11.14 -21.57
N ALA A 99 19.28 11.60 -20.32
CA ALA A 99 20.00 12.74 -19.78
C ALA A 99 21.53 12.51 -19.79
N LYS A 100 21.98 11.30 -19.41
CA LYS A 100 23.40 10.93 -19.42
C LYS A 100 23.99 10.90 -20.83
N HIS A 101 23.29 10.31 -21.80
CA HIS A 101 23.76 10.24 -23.20
C HIS A 101 23.84 11.64 -23.82
N LEU A 102 22.83 12.47 -23.60
CA LEU A 102 22.86 13.87 -24.07
C LEU A 102 23.97 14.68 -23.41
N ALA A 103 24.20 14.49 -22.11
CA ALA A 103 25.29 15.18 -21.41
C ALA A 103 26.70 14.77 -21.88
N ARG A 104 26.85 13.60 -22.52
CA ARG A 104 28.06 13.10 -23.15
C ARG A 104 28.21 13.50 -24.61
N GLY A 105 27.17 14.08 -25.21
CA GLY A 105 27.14 14.36 -26.63
C GLY A 105 26.95 13.12 -27.51
N ASP A 106 26.47 12.01 -26.94
CA ASP A 106 26.22 10.76 -27.67
C ASP A 106 24.76 10.72 -28.19
N ASP A 107 24.54 11.48 -29.25
CA ASP A 107 23.19 11.59 -29.84
C ASP A 107 22.68 10.26 -30.40
N ALA A 108 23.58 9.36 -30.86
CA ALA A 108 23.19 8.07 -31.40
C ALA A 108 22.59 7.13 -30.32
N LEU A 109 23.22 7.11 -29.13
CA LEU A 109 22.68 6.36 -27.99
C LEU A 109 21.46 7.06 -27.37
N ALA A 110 21.41 8.37 -27.39
CA ALA A 110 20.25 9.13 -26.95
C ALA A 110 19.01 8.78 -27.79
N GLU A 111 19.13 8.68 -29.13
CA GLU A 111 18.03 8.30 -29.98
C GLU A 111 17.58 6.84 -29.76
N LYS A 112 18.52 5.91 -29.63
CA LYS A 112 18.19 4.51 -29.26
C LYS A 112 17.48 4.41 -27.91
N THR A 113 17.83 5.28 -26.96
CA THR A 113 17.17 5.32 -25.65
C THR A 113 15.75 5.90 -25.77
N ARG A 114 15.57 6.90 -26.65
CA ARG A 114 14.27 7.46 -26.97
C ARG A 114 13.32 6.44 -27.61
N GLU A 115 13.83 5.59 -28.50
CA GLU A 115 13.06 4.48 -29.12
C GLU A 115 12.57 3.44 -28.10
N LYS A 116 13.28 3.27 -26.97
CA LYS A 116 12.86 2.38 -25.87
C LYS A 116 11.76 2.97 -24.99
N ALA A 117 11.45 4.25 -25.14
CA ALA A 117 10.40 4.89 -24.39
C ALA A 117 9.02 4.30 -24.77
N PRO A 118 8.06 4.21 -23.82
CA PRO A 118 6.71 3.83 -24.17
C PRO A 118 6.12 4.72 -25.27
N GLU A 119 5.36 4.13 -26.21
CA GLU A 119 4.81 4.85 -27.39
C GLU A 119 4.00 6.10 -27.05
N ARG A 120 3.44 6.18 -25.84
CA ARG A 120 2.65 7.32 -25.35
C ARG A 120 3.43 8.28 -24.47
N ALA A 121 4.71 8.02 -24.27
CA ALA A 121 5.55 8.90 -23.47
C ALA A 121 5.87 10.19 -24.21
N ARG A 122 5.69 11.30 -23.51
CA ARG A 122 6.13 12.63 -24.00
C ARG A 122 7.43 12.96 -23.33
N ILE A 123 8.48 13.20 -24.13
CA ILE A 123 9.83 13.49 -23.63
C ILE A 123 10.14 14.94 -23.95
N GLU A 124 10.41 15.72 -22.91
CA GLU A 124 10.86 17.11 -22.99
C GLU A 124 12.32 17.18 -22.59
N VAL A 125 13.15 17.85 -23.39
CA VAL A 125 14.59 18.01 -23.13
C VAL A 125 14.90 19.49 -23.01
N GLU A 126 15.36 19.90 -21.84
CA GLU A 126 15.83 21.26 -21.57
C GLU A 126 17.36 21.25 -21.45
N ARG A 127 18.05 22.05 -22.29
CA ARG A 127 19.49 22.26 -22.21
C ARG A 127 19.75 23.55 -21.46
N ALA A 128 20.49 23.47 -20.36
CA ALA A 128 20.94 24.60 -19.56
C ALA A 128 22.47 24.72 -19.65
N GLU A 129 23.03 25.86 -19.24
CA GLU A 129 24.49 26.07 -19.21
C GLU A 129 25.25 25.01 -18.42
N SER A 130 24.65 24.49 -17.34
CA SER A 130 25.27 23.52 -16.42
C SER A 130 24.95 22.05 -16.72
N GLY A 131 24.03 21.76 -17.65
CA GLY A 131 23.64 20.38 -17.93
C GLY A 131 22.36 20.24 -18.72
N VAL A 132 21.86 19.01 -18.80
CA VAL A 132 20.65 18.63 -19.49
C VAL A 132 19.62 18.13 -18.50
N ARG A 133 18.38 18.63 -18.60
CA ARG A 133 17.21 18.11 -17.90
C ARG A 133 16.31 17.39 -18.90
N VAL A 134 15.92 16.18 -18.53
CA VAL A 134 14.97 15.38 -19.31
C VAL A 134 13.75 15.11 -18.45
N THR A 135 12.59 15.49 -18.93
CA THR A 135 11.29 15.20 -18.28
C THR A 135 10.49 14.29 -19.19
N THR A 136 10.12 13.13 -18.67
CA THR A 136 9.27 12.17 -19.38
C THR A 136 7.91 12.09 -18.69
N ARG A 137 6.83 12.31 -19.46
CA ARG A 137 5.43 12.19 -18.99
C ARG A 137 4.75 11.04 -19.69
N LEU A 138 4.00 10.26 -18.94
CA LEU A 138 3.24 9.11 -19.45
C LEU A 138 1.88 9.06 -18.77
N ASP A 139 0.82 9.03 -19.57
CA ASP A 139 -0.54 8.82 -19.07
C ASP A 139 -0.89 7.34 -19.10
N VAL A 140 -1.05 6.73 -17.91
CA VAL A 140 -1.40 5.32 -17.75
C VAL A 140 -2.87 5.19 -17.39
N SER A 141 -3.65 4.49 -18.23
CA SER A 141 -5.04 4.18 -17.94
C SER A 141 -5.18 2.79 -17.32
N ILE A 142 -5.74 2.71 -16.12
CA ILE A 142 -5.98 1.45 -15.41
C ILE A 142 -7.49 1.27 -15.26
N LEU A 143 -8.00 0.10 -15.66
CA LEU A 143 -9.38 -0.35 -15.45
C LEU A 143 -10.46 0.65 -15.89
N HIS A 144 -10.22 1.46 -16.91
CA HIS A 144 -11.17 2.49 -17.41
C HIS A 144 -11.58 3.55 -16.37
N VAL A 145 -10.86 3.67 -15.26
CA VAL A 145 -11.16 4.64 -14.18
C VAL A 145 -10.62 6.04 -14.50
N GLY A 146 -9.80 6.17 -15.54
CA GLY A 146 -9.18 7.44 -15.93
C GLY A 146 -7.68 7.28 -16.20
N ALA A 147 -7.06 8.35 -16.70
CA ALA A 147 -5.63 8.41 -16.91
C ALA A 147 -4.93 8.92 -15.65
N ILE A 148 -3.92 8.19 -15.19
CA ILE A 148 -3.04 8.60 -14.10
C ILE A 148 -1.77 9.16 -14.75
N PRO A 149 -1.48 10.46 -14.59
CA PRO A 149 -0.26 11.05 -15.12
C PRO A 149 0.94 10.61 -14.30
N LEU A 150 1.91 9.99 -14.94
CA LEU A 150 3.21 9.67 -14.40
C LEU A 150 4.23 10.65 -14.95
N GLU A 151 5.13 11.15 -14.11
CA GLU A 151 6.21 12.05 -14.50
C GLU A 151 7.53 11.58 -13.90
N ALA A 152 8.57 11.62 -14.69
CA ALA A 152 9.94 11.38 -14.28
C ALA A 152 10.86 12.48 -14.83
N THR A 153 11.67 13.06 -13.96
CA THR A 153 12.66 14.07 -14.32
C THR A 153 14.03 13.59 -13.95
N ALA A 154 14.99 13.71 -14.87
CA ALA A 154 16.39 13.43 -14.65
C ALA A 154 17.23 14.64 -15.04
N TRP A 155 18.34 14.81 -14.36
CA TRP A 155 19.32 15.86 -14.61
C TRP A 155 20.71 15.24 -14.76
N ALA A 156 21.48 15.71 -15.75
CA ALA A 156 22.89 15.34 -15.91
C ALA A 156 23.72 16.58 -16.23
N HIS A 157 24.87 16.72 -15.58
CA HIS A 157 25.85 17.75 -15.91
C HIS A 157 26.57 17.43 -17.23
N TRP A 158 26.91 18.46 -17.97
CA TRP A 158 27.78 18.30 -19.15
C TRP A 158 29.10 17.64 -18.80
N GLU A 159 29.52 16.70 -19.61
CA GLU A 159 30.91 16.22 -19.54
C GLU A 159 31.90 17.30 -20.06
N PRO A 160 33.13 17.36 -19.51
CA PRO A 160 34.10 18.35 -19.93
C PRO A 160 34.33 18.32 -21.46
N GLY A 161 34.07 19.45 -22.11
CA GLY A 161 34.24 19.59 -23.56
C GLY A 161 32.99 19.34 -24.42
N VAL A 162 31.84 19.05 -23.82
CA VAL A 162 30.56 18.74 -24.52
C VAL A 162 29.52 19.83 -24.32
N GLY A 163 29.65 20.73 -23.39
CA GLY A 163 28.67 21.79 -23.13
C GLY A 163 28.51 22.81 -24.27
N PRO A 164 27.41 23.63 -24.20
CA PRO A 164 27.18 24.72 -25.12
C PRO A 164 28.27 25.76 -25.08
#